data_8bfaeb99c780249a29c4996417957fdf
#
_entry.id   8bfaeb99c780249a29c4996417957fdf
#
_cell.length_a   1.000
_cell.length_b   1.000
_cell.length_c   1.000
_cell.angle_alpha   90.00
_cell.angle_beta   90.00
_cell.angle_gamma   90.00
#
_symmetry.space_group_name_H-M   'P 1'
#
loop_
_entity.id
_entity.type
_entity.pdbx_description
1 polymer ?
#
loop_
_entity_poly.entity_id
_entity_poly.type
_entity_poly.pdbx_seq_one_letter_code
_entity_poly.pdbx_strand_id
1 'polypeptide(L)'
;MEVIKTAIDGVVIIEPKVFGDHRGYFFESFSERDFNAQVRGVRFVQDNESKSCYGVLRGLHFQKPPYAQSKLVRVVKGAVLDVAVDIRKGSPTFGQHVAVELTEDNHRQFFVPRGFAHGFVVLTDEVVFQYKCDNFYAPQAEGAIAWDDPDLGIDWKISPEDIILSAKDTAHPRLKDAEWLFDYNEELY
;
A
#
# COMPACT_ATOMS: atom_id res chain seq x y z
N MET A 1 0.51 19.92 3.49
CA MET A 1 0.83 18.67 2.76
C MET A 1 0.57 18.88 1.29
N GLU A 2 1.31 18.21 0.43
CA GLU A 2 1.08 18.18 -1.01
C GLU A 2 0.50 16.81 -1.40
N VAL A 3 -0.51 16.80 -2.26
CA VAL A 3 -1.16 15.57 -2.76
C VAL A 3 -0.80 15.42 -4.23
N ILE A 4 -0.07 14.35 -4.55
CA ILE A 4 0.41 14.05 -5.90
C ILE A 4 -0.45 12.92 -6.47
N LYS A 5 -1.15 13.20 -7.55
CA LYS A 5 -1.93 12.19 -8.28
C LYS A 5 -0.99 11.22 -9.00
N THR A 6 -1.40 9.96 -9.03
CA THR A 6 -0.70 8.92 -9.79
C THR A 6 -1.42 8.62 -11.11
N ALA A 7 -0.90 7.66 -11.88
CA ALA A 7 -1.53 7.20 -13.12
C ALA A 7 -2.87 6.49 -12.89
N ILE A 8 -3.17 6.05 -11.66
CA ILE A 8 -4.42 5.37 -11.32
C ILE A 8 -5.24 6.26 -10.38
N ASP A 9 -6.45 6.58 -10.79
CA ASP A 9 -7.34 7.46 -10.02
C ASP A 9 -7.63 6.91 -8.62
N GLY A 10 -7.60 7.79 -7.63
CA GLY A 10 -7.79 7.48 -6.22
C GLY A 10 -6.51 7.04 -5.49
N VAL A 11 -5.49 6.57 -6.20
CA VAL A 11 -4.18 6.25 -5.63
C VAL A 11 -3.32 7.51 -5.63
N VAL A 12 -2.88 7.96 -4.47
CA VAL A 12 -2.11 9.22 -4.36
C VAL A 12 -0.88 9.08 -3.47
N ILE A 13 0.12 9.90 -3.77
CA ILE A 13 1.30 10.12 -2.94
C ILE A 13 1.07 11.41 -2.14
N ILE A 14 1.43 11.39 -0.86
CA ILE A 14 1.34 12.55 0.01
C ILE A 14 2.74 12.92 0.47
N GLU A 15 3.13 14.16 0.22
CA GLU A 15 4.37 14.74 0.75
C GLU A 15 4.03 15.69 1.90
N PRO A 16 4.41 15.35 3.16
CA PRO A 16 4.21 16.23 4.29
C PRO A 16 5.16 17.44 4.20
N LYS A 17 4.77 18.54 4.81
CA LYS A 17 5.71 19.67 5.00
C LYS A 17 6.60 19.37 6.21
N VAL A 18 7.88 19.19 5.95
CA VAL A 18 8.90 18.90 6.96
C VAL A 18 9.60 20.19 7.38
N PHE A 19 9.72 20.40 8.67
CA PHE A 19 10.44 21.52 9.28
C PHE A 19 11.69 20.97 9.97
N GLY A 20 12.88 21.40 9.54
CA GLY A 20 14.16 20.91 10.07
C GLY A 20 15.04 22.04 10.58
N ASP A 21 15.83 21.75 11.64
CA ASP A 21 16.91 22.60 12.18
C ASP A 21 18.03 21.72 12.77
N HIS A 22 19.01 22.33 13.46
CA HIS A 22 20.14 21.63 14.07
C HIS A 22 19.75 20.58 15.13
N ARG A 23 18.50 20.57 15.61
CA ARG A 23 17.99 19.60 16.60
C ARG A 23 17.35 18.36 15.93
N GLY A 24 17.02 18.43 14.63
CA GLY A 24 16.32 17.40 13.89
C GLY A 24 15.19 17.97 13.05
N TYR A 25 14.10 17.24 12.93
CA TYR A 25 12.93 17.64 12.13
C TYR A 25 11.62 17.43 12.87
N PHE A 26 10.60 18.14 12.41
CA PHE A 26 9.21 17.99 12.80
C PHE A 26 8.32 18.03 11.56
N PHE A 27 7.32 17.17 11.50
CA PHE A 27 6.23 17.30 10.55
C PHE A 27 4.94 16.71 11.12
N GLU A 28 3.80 17.21 10.66
CA GLU A 28 2.51 16.60 10.91
C GLU A 28 2.36 15.38 9.99
N SER A 29 2.39 14.18 10.56
CA SER A 29 2.32 12.95 9.79
C SER A 29 0.91 12.60 9.35
N PHE A 30 -0.11 13.11 10.03
CA PHE A 30 -1.52 12.93 9.67
C PHE A 30 -2.40 14.02 10.28
N SER A 31 -3.32 14.54 9.48
CA SER A 31 -4.42 15.40 9.90
C SER A 31 -5.69 14.89 9.23
N GLU A 32 -6.66 14.38 10.02
CA GLU A 32 -7.93 13.89 9.49
C GLU A 32 -8.67 14.97 8.68
N ARG A 33 -8.69 16.21 9.20
CA ARG A 33 -9.31 17.35 8.51
C ARG A 33 -8.71 17.57 7.12
N ASP A 34 -7.39 17.66 7.04
CA ASP A 34 -6.69 18.00 5.80
C ASP A 34 -6.68 16.84 4.81
N PHE A 35 -6.56 15.61 5.32
CA PHE A 35 -6.68 14.41 4.51
C PHE A 35 -8.09 14.28 3.89
N ASN A 36 -9.13 14.44 4.69
CA ASN A 36 -10.51 14.34 4.22
C ASN A 36 -10.87 15.45 3.23
N ALA A 37 -10.28 16.64 3.39
CA ALA A 37 -10.50 17.75 2.47
C ALA A 37 -9.79 17.60 1.11
N GLN A 38 -8.61 16.94 1.07
CA GLN A 38 -7.75 16.94 -0.11
C GLN A 38 -7.62 15.57 -0.80
N VAL A 39 -7.90 14.48 -0.10
CA VAL A 39 -7.74 13.11 -0.63
C VAL A 39 -9.10 12.41 -0.70
N ARG A 40 -9.64 12.02 0.45
CA ARG A 40 -10.91 11.30 0.54
C ARG A 40 -11.47 11.37 1.96
N GLY A 41 -12.78 11.53 2.07
CA GLY A 41 -13.50 11.45 3.35
C GLY A 41 -13.52 10.02 3.88
N VAL A 42 -12.54 9.67 4.70
CA VAL A 42 -12.45 8.38 5.41
C VAL A 42 -12.09 8.61 6.87
N ARG A 43 -12.46 7.67 7.72
CA ARG A 43 -12.04 7.64 9.11
C ARG A 43 -11.11 6.47 9.35
N PHE A 44 -9.86 6.74 9.68
CA PHE A 44 -8.92 5.70 10.07
C PHE A 44 -9.19 5.24 11.51
N VAL A 45 -9.25 3.93 11.70
CA VAL A 45 -9.67 3.29 12.95
C VAL A 45 -8.64 2.33 13.53
N GLN A 46 -7.57 2.03 12.77
CA GLN A 46 -6.52 1.09 13.19
C GLN A 46 -5.16 1.56 12.66
N ASP A 47 -4.17 1.56 13.54
CA ASP A 47 -2.75 1.76 13.20
C ASP A 47 -1.99 0.45 13.37
N ASN A 48 -1.10 0.15 12.42
CA ASN A 48 -0.23 -1.00 12.46
C ASN A 48 1.23 -0.58 12.27
N GLU A 49 2.14 -1.34 12.87
CA GLU A 49 3.58 -1.22 12.65
C GLU A 49 4.19 -2.59 12.41
N SER A 50 5.12 -2.66 11.48
CA SER A 50 5.93 -3.85 11.25
C SER A 50 7.40 -3.49 11.11
N LYS A 51 8.27 -4.42 11.52
CA LYS A 51 9.71 -4.39 11.25
C LYS A 51 10.09 -5.57 10.37
N SER A 52 10.89 -5.34 9.35
CA SER A 52 11.32 -6.37 8.40
C SER A 52 12.76 -6.12 7.94
N CYS A 53 13.48 -7.18 7.57
CA CYS A 53 14.82 -7.09 7.00
C CYS A 53 14.79 -6.99 5.47
N TYR A 54 15.96 -6.72 4.85
CA TYR A 54 16.12 -6.66 3.41
C TYR A 54 15.51 -7.87 2.70
N GLY A 55 14.85 -7.62 1.58
CA GLY A 55 14.25 -8.63 0.74
C GLY A 55 12.89 -9.15 1.18
N VAL A 56 12.45 -8.85 2.41
CA VAL A 56 11.10 -9.24 2.84
C VAL A 56 10.07 -8.55 1.96
N LEU A 57 9.24 -9.36 1.32
CA LEU A 57 8.07 -8.91 0.56
C LEU A 57 6.80 -9.37 1.27
N ARG A 58 5.89 -8.43 1.48
CA ARG A 58 4.55 -8.69 2.04
C ARG A 58 3.51 -8.26 1.02
N GLY A 59 2.70 -9.19 0.54
CA GLY A 59 1.66 -8.86 -0.44
C GLY A 59 1.34 -9.99 -1.42
N LEU A 60 0.51 -9.70 -2.38
CA LEU A 60 -0.33 -8.51 -2.53
C LEU A 60 -1.68 -8.77 -1.86
N HIS A 61 -1.98 -8.04 -0.79
CA HIS A 61 -3.10 -8.35 0.11
C HIS A 61 -4.26 -7.35 -0.03
N PHE A 62 -5.47 -7.82 0.26
CA PHE A 62 -6.68 -7.01 0.42
C PHE A 62 -7.65 -7.66 1.39
N GLN A 63 -8.70 -6.96 1.78
CA GLN A 63 -9.86 -7.53 2.50
C GLN A 63 -11.12 -7.34 1.67
N LYS A 64 -11.96 -8.39 1.66
CA LYS A 64 -13.26 -8.39 0.96
C LYS A 64 -14.29 -7.58 1.75
N PRO A 65 -15.29 -6.96 1.08
CA PRO A 65 -16.44 -6.38 1.76
C PRO A 65 -17.15 -7.37 2.71
N PRO A 66 -17.71 -6.89 3.81
CA PRO A 66 -17.82 -5.51 4.27
C PRO A 66 -16.55 -5.00 4.99
N TYR A 67 -15.46 -5.73 4.96
CA TYR A 67 -14.22 -5.43 5.68
C TYR A 67 -13.14 -4.81 4.81
N ALA A 68 -13.48 -4.39 3.58
CA ALA A 68 -12.52 -3.72 2.69
C ALA A 68 -11.83 -2.55 3.40
N GLN A 69 -10.52 -2.39 3.16
CA GLN A 69 -9.69 -1.38 3.82
C GLN A 69 -9.02 -0.48 2.81
N SER A 70 -9.06 0.83 3.06
CA SER A 70 -8.05 1.76 2.56
C SER A 70 -6.86 1.78 3.51
N LYS A 71 -5.69 2.06 2.97
CA LYS A 71 -4.46 2.14 3.76
C LYS A 71 -3.73 3.45 3.46
N LEU A 72 -3.25 4.10 4.51
CA LEU A 72 -2.29 5.20 4.41
C LEU A 72 -0.98 4.73 5.02
N VAL A 73 0.01 4.51 4.17
CA VAL A 73 1.27 3.86 4.56
C VAL A 73 2.45 4.82 4.52
N ARG A 74 3.44 4.59 5.38
CA ARG A 74 4.70 5.34 5.42
C ARG A 74 5.84 4.50 6.00
N VAL A 75 7.07 4.91 5.69
CA VAL A 75 8.29 4.37 6.29
C VAL A 75 8.78 5.31 7.38
N VAL A 76 9.08 4.75 8.56
CA VAL A 76 9.67 5.48 9.69
C VAL A 76 11.19 5.35 9.67
N LYS A 77 11.71 4.17 9.29
CA LYS A 77 13.13 3.89 9.14
C LYS A 77 13.36 3.00 7.93
N GLY A 78 14.43 3.26 7.18
CA GLY A 78 14.78 2.49 5.99
C GLY A 78 13.99 2.90 4.74
N ALA A 79 13.82 1.95 3.82
CA ALA A 79 13.15 2.17 2.55
C ALA A 79 12.41 0.92 2.05
N VAL A 80 11.29 1.13 1.38
CA VAL A 80 10.53 0.11 0.65
C VAL A 80 10.19 0.57 -0.76
N LEU A 81 9.96 -0.37 -1.66
CA LEU A 81 9.11 -0.17 -2.82
C LEU A 81 7.70 -0.63 -2.44
N ASP A 82 6.75 0.30 -2.43
CA ASP A 82 5.34 0.05 -2.10
C ASP A 82 4.52 -0.01 -3.37
N VAL A 83 3.63 -0.99 -3.49
CA VAL A 83 2.89 -1.29 -4.72
C VAL A 83 1.40 -1.43 -4.45
N ALA A 84 0.59 -0.73 -5.23
CA ALA A 84 -0.86 -0.85 -5.28
C ALA A 84 -1.30 -1.33 -6.67
N VAL A 85 -2.08 -2.41 -6.72
CA VAL A 85 -2.61 -3.01 -7.95
C VAL A 85 -4.11 -2.83 -8.01
N ASP A 86 -4.64 -2.28 -9.10
CA ASP A 86 -6.08 -2.20 -9.33
C ASP A 86 -6.67 -3.58 -9.62
N ILE A 87 -7.47 -4.10 -8.69
CA ILE A 87 -8.13 -5.41 -8.82
C ILE A 87 -9.65 -5.29 -8.95
N ARG A 88 -10.16 -4.15 -9.42
CA ARG A 88 -11.59 -3.92 -9.64
C ARG A 88 -11.94 -4.33 -11.07
N LYS A 89 -12.69 -5.43 -11.24
CA LYS A 89 -13.20 -5.88 -12.54
C LYS A 89 -14.01 -4.79 -13.20
N GLY A 90 -13.74 -4.50 -14.47
CA GLY A 90 -14.39 -3.43 -15.23
C GLY A 90 -13.75 -2.05 -15.10
N SER A 91 -12.75 -1.89 -14.24
CA SER A 91 -11.96 -0.66 -14.15
C SER A 91 -11.15 -0.45 -15.45
N PRO A 92 -11.01 0.80 -15.92
CA PRO A 92 -10.14 1.12 -17.07
C PRO A 92 -8.65 0.86 -16.78
N THR A 93 -8.29 0.75 -15.50
CA THR A 93 -6.93 0.45 -15.05
C THR A 93 -6.80 -0.93 -14.39
N PHE A 94 -7.77 -1.81 -14.60
CA PHE A 94 -7.73 -3.19 -14.08
C PHE A 94 -6.42 -3.90 -14.43
N GLY A 95 -5.74 -4.45 -13.43
CA GLY A 95 -4.45 -5.13 -13.57
C GLY A 95 -3.24 -4.19 -13.70
N GLN A 96 -3.44 -2.89 -13.74
CA GLN A 96 -2.35 -1.91 -13.68
C GLN A 96 -1.94 -1.65 -12.23
N HIS A 97 -0.71 -1.19 -12.04
CA HIS A 97 -0.18 -0.90 -10.72
C HIS A 97 0.53 0.45 -10.67
N VAL A 98 0.64 0.97 -9.44
CA VAL A 98 1.51 2.09 -9.09
C VAL A 98 2.54 1.57 -8.10
N ALA A 99 3.82 1.86 -8.35
CA ALA A 99 4.93 1.53 -7.48
C ALA A 99 5.63 2.82 -7.03
N VAL A 100 5.82 2.98 -5.73
CA VAL A 100 6.40 4.18 -5.12
C VAL A 100 7.46 3.80 -4.11
N GLU A 101 8.61 4.44 -4.18
CA GLU A 101 9.64 4.32 -3.16
C GLU A 101 9.31 5.22 -1.97
N LEU A 102 9.13 4.61 -0.79
CA LEU A 102 8.90 5.27 0.48
C LEU A 102 10.13 5.11 1.36
N THR A 103 10.68 6.21 1.86
CA THR A 103 11.90 6.20 2.66
C THR A 103 11.78 7.06 3.91
N GLU A 104 12.66 6.82 4.88
CA GLU A 104 12.80 7.69 6.06
C GLU A 104 13.20 9.13 5.70
N ASP A 105 13.87 9.32 4.55
CA ASP A 105 14.35 10.63 4.12
C ASP A 105 13.32 11.42 3.31
N ASN A 106 12.53 10.75 2.44
CA ASN A 106 11.55 11.44 1.63
C ASN A 106 10.23 11.70 2.37
N HIS A 107 10.00 11.04 3.50
CA HIS A 107 8.79 11.13 4.32
C HIS A 107 7.47 10.96 3.56
N ARG A 108 7.52 10.43 2.34
CA ARG A 108 6.35 10.20 1.50
C ARG A 108 5.40 9.23 2.17
N GLN A 109 4.12 9.48 1.99
CA GLN A 109 3.06 8.56 2.35
C GLN A 109 2.31 8.15 1.09
N PHE A 110 1.76 6.95 1.11
CA PHE A 110 1.05 6.40 -0.02
C PHE A 110 -0.35 5.99 0.40
N PHE A 111 -1.37 6.54 -0.28
CA PHE A 111 -2.76 6.17 -0.04
C PHE A 111 -3.20 5.15 -1.07
N VAL A 112 -3.58 3.97 -0.58
CA VAL A 112 -4.13 2.86 -1.33
C VAL A 112 -5.61 2.73 -1.00
N PRO A 113 -6.53 3.07 -1.91
CA PRO A 113 -7.97 3.00 -1.65
C PRO A 113 -8.49 1.56 -1.57
N ARG A 114 -9.73 1.38 -1.13
CA ARG A 114 -10.44 0.11 -1.23
C ARG A 114 -10.54 -0.31 -2.70
N GLY A 115 -10.52 -1.61 -2.97
CA GLY A 115 -10.54 -2.12 -4.34
C GLY A 115 -9.17 -2.40 -4.95
N PHE A 116 -8.11 -2.24 -4.15
CA PHE A 116 -6.72 -2.49 -4.57
C PHE A 116 -6.09 -3.60 -3.76
N ALA A 117 -5.21 -4.38 -4.39
CA ALA A 117 -4.26 -5.23 -3.69
C ALA A 117 -2.99 -4.43 -3.39
N HIS A 118 -2.40 -4.66 -2.22
CA HIS A 118 -1.30 -3.88 -1.70
C HIS A 118 -0.17 -4.77 -1.19
N GLY A 119 1.05 -4.33 -1.42
CA GLY A 119 2.25 -4.99 -0.90
C GLY A 119 3.46 -4.09 -1.00
N PHE A 120 4.54 -4.54 -0.37
CA PHE A 120 5.84 -3.84 -0.43
C PHE A 120 7.00 -4.82 -0.34
N VAL A 121 8.16 -4.39 -0.82
CA VAL A 121 9.44 -5.08 -0.63
C VAL A 121 10.44 -4.16 0.06
N VAL A 122 11.22 -4.70 0.98
CA VAL A 122 12.24 -3.97 1.74
C VAL A 122 13.51 -3.80 0.92
N LEU A 123 13.96 -2.55 0.77
CA LEU A 123 15.13 -2.16 -0.04
C LEU A 123 16.41 -1.92 0.78
N THR A 124 16.29 -1.79 2.10
CA THR A 124 17.40 -1.52 3.04
C THR A 124 17.58 -2.68 4.02
N ASP A 125 18.66 -2.68 4.79
CA ASP A 125 18.97 -3.75 5.77
C ASP A 125 17.80 -4.02 6.71
N GLU A 126 17.10 -2.95 7.13
CA GLU A 126 15.85 -3.05 7.88
C GLU A 126 14.89 -1.92 7.51
N VAL A 127 13.61 -2.16 7.73
CA VAL A 127 12.56 -1.15 7.63
C VAL A 127 11.65 -1.19 8.85
N VAL A 128 11.22 -0.01 9.32
CA VAL A 128 10.06 0.16 10.20
C VAL A 128 8.97 0.82 9.38
N PHE A 129 7.88 0.11 9.19
CA PHE A 129 6.78 0.44 8.31
C PHE A 129 5.50 0.62 9.11
N GLN A 130 4.83 1.76 8.95
CA GLN A 130 3.57 2.07 9.63
C GLN A 130 2.46 2.32 8.62
N TYR A 131 1.24 1.91 8.97
CA TYR A 131 0.06 2.24 8.16
C TYR A 131 -1.22 2.34 8.97
N LYS A 132 -2.09 3.24 8.52
CA LYS A 132 -3.45 3.42 9.01
C LYS A 132 -4.42 2.66 8.13
N CYS A 133 -5.46 2.07 8.73
CA CYS A 133 -6.55 1.41 8.03
C CYS A 133 -7.89 2.07 8.41
N ASP A 134 -8.78 2.20 7.43
CA ASP A 134 -10.13 2.75 7.63
C ASP A 134 -11.18 1.68 7.99
N ASN A 135 -10.74 0.46 8.19
CA ASN A 135 -11.56 -0.65 8.72
C ASN A 135 -10.69 -1.59 9.54
N PHE A 136 -11.32 -2.41 10.39
CA PHE A 136 -10.60 -3.34 11.25
C PHE A 136 -10.08 -4.56 10.50
N TYR A 137 -9.02 -5.16 11.04
CA TYR A 137 -8.50 -6.42 10.53
C TYR A 137 -9.54 -7.54 10.69
N ALA A 138 -9.79 -8.24 9.61
CA ALA A 138 -10.76 -9.34 9.52
C ALA A 138 -10.14 -10.54 8.78
N PRO A 139 -9.49 -11.48 9.48
CA PRO A 139 -8.78 -12.60 8.84
C PRO A 139 -9.68 -13.44 7.93
N GLN A 140 -10.98 -13.57 8.26
CA GLN A 140 -11.96 -14.29 7.44
C GLN A 140 -12.26 -13.60 6.08
N ALA A 141 -11.91 -12.34 5.95
CA ALA A 141 -12.12 -11.54 4.74
C ALA A 141 -10.83 -11.36 3.91
N GLU A 142 -9.72 -11.89 4.35
CA GLU A 142 -8.45 -11.76 3.62
C GLU A 142 -8.56 -12.34 2.20
N GLY A 143 -7.94 -11.64 1.26
CA GLY A 143 -7.67 -12.09 -0.09
C GLY A 143 -6.29 -11.60 -0.51
N ALA A 144 -5.73 -12.26 -1.51
CA ALA A 144 -4.43 -11.88 -2.05
C ALA A 144 -4.26 -12.38 -3.49
N ILE A 145 -3.32 -11.77 -4.20
CA ILE A 145 -2.85 -12.21 -5.52
C ILE A 145 -1.33 -12.36 -5.50
N ALA A 146 -0.82 -13.16 -6.44
CA ALA A 146 0.60 -13.47 -6.54
C ALA A 146 1.44 -12.21 -6.82
N TRP A 147 2.50 -12.01 -6.05
CA TRP A 147 3.45 -10.91 -6.19
C TRP A 147 4.26 -10.98 -7.49
N ASP A 148 4.48 -12.18 -8.01
CA ASP A 148 5.28 -12.52 -9.19
C ASP A 148 4.43 -12.81 -10.44
N ASP A 149 3.17 -12.42 -10.44
CA ASP A 149 2.30 -12.58 -11.60
C ASP A 149 2.87 -11.83 -12.81
N PRO A 150 3.28 -12.55 -13.88
CA PRO A 150 3.91 -11.93 -15.05
C PRO A 150 2.97 -10.98 -15.78
N ASP A 151 1.65 -11.17 -15.67
CA ASP A 151 0.66 -10.29 -16.29
C ASP A 151 0.57 -8.92 -15.60
N LEU A 152 1.02 -8.83 -14.33
CA LEU A 152 1.14 -7.56 -13.61
C LEU A 152 2.42 -6.79 -13.96
N GLY A 153 3.50 -7.50 -14.30
CA GLY A 153 4.76 -6.91 -14.74
C GLY A 153 5.41 -5.99 -13.70
N ILE A 154 5.28 -6.31 -12.40
CA ILE A 154 5.85 -5.47 -11.33
C ILE A 154 7.37 -5.65 -11.27
N ASP A 155 8.09 -4.54 -11.42
CA ASP A 155 9.53 -4.49 -11.17
C ASP A 155 9.80 -4.18 -9.70
N TRP A 156 10.15 -5.18 -8.91
CA TRP A 156 10.39 -5.07 -7.48
C TRP A 156 11.77 -4.47 -7.12
N LYS A 157 12.61 -4.12 -8.11
CA LYS A 157 13.90 -3.44 -7.94
C LYS A 157 14.99 -4.24 -7.21
N ILE A 158 14.71 -5.45 -6.79
CA ILE A 158 15.70 -6.37 -6.21
C ILE A 158 15.68 -7.70 -6.97
N SER A 159 16.73 -8.49 -6.77
CA SER A 159 16.84 -9.81 -7.39
C SER A 159 15.76 -10.76 -6.83
N PRO A 160 15.08 -11.56 -7.68
CA PRO A 160 14.08 -12.52 -7.21
C PRO A 160 14.61 -13.51 -6.15
N GLU A 161 15.90 -13.86 -6.21
CA GLU A 161 16.53 -14.73 -5.23
C GLU A 161 16.70 -14.09 -3.84
N ASP A 162 16.66 -12.77 -3.74
CA ASP A 162 16.73 -12.04 -2.47
C ASP A 162 15.36 -11.90 -1.79
N ILE A 163 14.29 -12.25 -2.47
CA ILE A 163 12.92 -12.08 -1.94
C ILE A 163 12.63 -13.13 -0.87
N ILE A 164 12.18 -12.63 0.28
CA ILE A 164 11.79 -13.42 1.45
C ILE A 164 10.28 -13.29 1.64
N LEU A 165 9.57 -14.41 1.57
CA LEU A 165 8.12 -14.48 1.70
C LEU A 165 7.70 -15.24 2.95
N SER A 166 6.53 -14.90 3.49
CA SER A 166 5.82 -15.79 4.40
C SER A 166 5.28 -17.02 3.63
N ALA A 167 4.97 -18.09 4.36
CA ALA A 167 4.37 -19.29 3.73
C ALA A 167 3.07 -18.97 2.98
N LYS A 168 2.24 -18.06 3.49
CA LYS A 168 1.01 -17.60 2.83
C LYS A 168 1.30 -16.91 1.49
N ASP A 169 2.30 -16.04 1.45
CA ASP A 169 2.61 -15.21 0.27
C ASP A 169 3.25 -16.00 -0.88
N THR A 170 3.67 -17.24 -0.63
CA THR A 170 4.18 -18.15 -1.68
C THR A 170 3.08 -18.81 -2.51
N ALA A 171 1.83 -18.80 -2.06
CA ALA A 171 0.77 -19.65 -2.60
C ALA A 171 -0.48 -18.89 -3.08
N HIS A 172 -0.37 -17.58 -3.36
CA HIS A 172 -1.49 -16.80 -3.85
C HIS A 172 -1.73 -17.02 -5.36
N PRO A 173 -3.00 -16.96 -5.80
CA PRO A 173 -3.34 -17.11 -7.21
C PRO A 173 -2.87 -15.89 -8.03
N ARG A 174 -2.64 -16.09 -9.32
CA ARG A 174 -2.48 -14.99 -10.27
C ARG A 174 -3.79 -14.21 -10.39
N LEU A 175 -3.74 -12.96 -10.80
CA LEU A 175 -4.92 -12.10 -10.94
C LEU A 175 -6.02 -12.76 -11.77
N LYS A 176 -5.67 -13.39 -12.90
CA LYS A 176 -6.62 -14.09 -13.78
C LYS A 176 -7.28 -15.32 -13.17
N ASP A 177 -6.61 -15.95 -12.18
CA ASP A 177 -7.07 -17.18 -11.52
C ASP A 177 -7.70 -16.89 -10.15
N ALA A 178 -7.81 -15.61 -9.75
CA ALA A 178 -8.39 -15.21 -8.48
C ALA A 178 -9.88 -15.55 -8.43
N GLU A 179 -10.28 -16.28 -7.38
CA GLU A 179 -11.67 -16.71 -7.18
C GLU A 179 -12.62 -15.53 -6.90
N TRP A 180 -12.09 -14.47 -6.30
CA TRP A 180 -12.85 -13.29 -5.94
C TRP A 180 -12.04 -12.01 -6.19
N LEU A 181 -12.68 -11.01 -6.80
CA LEU A 181 -12.15 -9.66 -7.03
C LEU A 181 -13.27 -8.64 -6.85
N PHE A 182 -12.89 -7.38 -6.60
CA PHE A 182 -13.85 -6.28 -6.53
C PHE A 182 -14.52 -6.02 -7.88
N ASP A 183 -15.73 -5.43 -7.84
CA ASP A 183 -16.39 -4.86 -9.02
C ASP A 183 -16.15 -3.33 -9.02
N TYR A 184 -15.83 -2.79 -10.21
CA TYR A 184 -15.56 -1.36 -10.34
C TYR A 184 -16.79 -0.48 -10.05
N ASN A 185 -17.99 -1.01 -10.29
CA ASN A 185 -19.24 -0.31 -10.07
C ASN A 185 -19.81 -0.49 -8.64
N GLU A 186 -19.13 -1.29 -7.81
CA GLU A 186 -19.52 -1.49 -6.42
C GLU A 186 -19.15 -0.25 -5.59
N GLU A 187 -20.09 0.21 -4.74
CA GLU A 187 -19.80 1.26 -3.76
C GLU A 187 -19.01 0.66 -2.59
N LEU A 188 -17.76 1.09 -2.45
CA LEU A 188 -16.83 0.52 -1.47
C LEU A 188 -16.70 1.33 -0.17
N TYR A 189 -17.35 2.52 -0.07
CA TYR A 189 -17.24 3.45 1.08
C TYR A 189 -18.58 3.79 1.69
#